data_200cdf9a54e2a5887030e8387f56ee2c
#
_entry.id   200cdf9a54e2a5887030e8387f56ee2c
#
_cell.length_a   1.000
_cell.length_b   1.000
_cell.length_c   1.000
_cell.angle_alpha   90.00
_cell.angle_beta   90.00
_cell.angle_gamma   90.00
#
_symmetry.space_group_name_H-M   'P 1'
#
loop_
_entity.id
_entity.type
_entity.pdbx_description
1 polymer ?
#
loop_
_entity_poly.entity_id
_entity_poly.type
_entity_poly.pdbx_seq_one_letter_code
_entity_poly.pdbx_strand_id
1 'polypeptide(L)'
;MKHADLINNMTVEEKAAILSGKNEWQSWDFPRLGIPSIFCADGPHGIRKQAGAGDHLGLNPSLPATCFPTAATVSGSWDEELAREVGQALGEEAAALGVDVLLGPGLNIKRSPLCGRNFEYFSEDPYLSGKMAAAYVKGIQGEGVYACPKHFAVNSQELRRMAMNSVLDERTLREIYLTGFEIAVKEGGAKALMTSYNEVNGTYANENDHLLQDILRKEWGFDGIVITDWGGSNDHVRGVKNRSNLEMPTRGLDSARQILAALEDGRLTMKELDTCVDDLLDAVLTLAANRRDRAGAERSAGAEQTAGTDQTAGAEPVSYTHLWHANDQKKSPSALLN
;
A
#
# COMPACT_ATOMS: atom_id res chain seq x y z
N MET A 1 -22.55 -8.71 -2.94
CA MET A 1 -21.36 -8.73 -3.81
C MET A 1 -21.56 -7.72 -4.91
N LYS A 2 -20.58 -6.86 -5.14
CA LYS A 2 -20.58 -5.82 -6.20
C LYS A 2 -20.34 -6.44 -7.58
N HIS A 3 -19.50 -7.50 -7.64
CA HIS A 3 -19.02 -8.12 -8.87
C HIS A 3 -19.52 -9.56 -9.06
N ALA A 4 -20.77 -9.84 -8.65
CA ALA A 4 -21.35 -11.19 -8.66
C ALA A 4 -21.25 -11.90 -10.02
N ASP A 5 -21.54 -11.19 -11.11
CA ASP A 5 -21.50 -11.77 -12.47
C ASP A 5 -20.07 -12.19 -12.84
N LEU A 6 -19.08 -11.37 -12.49
CA LEU A 6 -17.68 -11.68 -12.74
C LEU A 6 -17.22 -12.88 -11.91
N ILE A 7 -17.56 -12.91 -10.62
CA ILE A 7 -17.25 -14.00 -9.70
C ILE A 7 -17.88 -15.32 -10.17
N ASN A 8 -19.11 -15.29 -10.67
CA ASN A 8 -19.79 -16.49 -11.20
C ASN A 8 -19.11 -17.04 -12.48
N ASN A 9 -18.39 -16.20 -13.22
CA ASN A 9 -17.63 -16.61 -14.41
C ASN A 9 -16.19 -17.05 -14.09
N MET A 10 -15.70 -16.87 -12.85
CA MET A 10 -14.41 -17.39 -12.38
C MET A 10 -14.52 -18.87 -12.01
N THR A 11 -13.48 -19.65 -12.33
CA THR A 11 -13.35 -20.99 -11.76
C THR A 11 -12.95 -20.90 -10.27
N VAL A 12 -13.11 -21.97 -9.53
CA VAL A 12 -12.74 -21.99 -8.10
C VAL A 12 -11.22 -21.80 -7.93
N GLU A 13 -10.44 -22.37 -8.86
CA GLU A 13 -8.98 -22.22 -8.90
C GLU A 13 -8.57 -20.76 -9.14
N GLU A 14 -9.25 -20.06 -10.03
CA GLU A 14 -8.99 -18.63 -10.28
C GLU A 14 -9.35 -17.76 -9.07
N LYS A 15 -10.47 -18.07 -8.39
CA LYS A 15 -10.85 -17.41 -7.14
C LYS A 15 -9.83 -17.65 -6.04
N ALA A 16 -9.30 -18.87 -5.94
CA ALA A 16 -8.25 -19.18 -4.97
C ALA A 16 -6.92 -18.50 -5.32
N ALA A 17 -6.55 -18.47 -6.60
CA ALA A 17 -5.28 -17.93 -7.05
C ALA A 17 -5.20 -16.40 -6.91
N ILE A 18 -6.30 -15.67 -7.17
CA ILE A 18 -6.29 -14.19 -7.17
C ILE A 18 -5.97 -13.60 -5.79
N LEU A 19 -6.22 -14.35 -4.71
CA LEU A 19 -5.97 -13.92 -3.33
C LEU A 19 -4.50 -14.04 -2.90
N SER A 20 -3.60 -14.34 -3.82
CA SER A 20 -2.15 -14.34 -3.61
C SER A 20 -1.42 -13.66 -4.76
N GLY A 21 -0.17 -13.24 -4.53
CA GLY A 21 0.66 -12.63 -5.58
C GLY A 21 1.01 -13.62 -6.69
N LYS A 22 1.06 -13.15 -7.94
CA LYS A 22 1.64 -13.93 -9.04
C LYS A 22 3.18 -13.85 -9.08
N ASN A 23 3.71 -12.79 -8.51
CA ASN A 23 5.17 -12.56 -8.32
C ASN A 23 5.40 -11.71 -7.08
N GLU A 24 6.59 -11.12 -6.94
CA GLU A 24 6.98 -10.34 -5.76
C GLU A 24 6.13 -9.07 -5.53
N TRP A 25 5.55 -8.50 -6.59
CA TRP A 25 4.93 -7.18 -6.53
C TRP A 25 3.55 -7.08 -7.17
N GLN A 26 3.06 -8.13 -7.83
CA GLN A 26 1.84 -8.07 -8.62
C GLN A 26 0.81 -9.12 -8.21
N SER A 27 -0.47 -8.76 -8.29
CA SER A 27 -1.58 -9.72 -8.25
C SER A 27 -1.71 -10.50 -9.55
N TRP A 28 -2.47 -11.60 -9.54
CA TRP A 28 -2.86 -12.30 -10.76
C TRP A 28 -3.75 -11.44 -11.64
N ASP A 29 -3.67 -11.68 -12.96
CA ASP A 29 -4.56 -11.17 -13.98
C ASP A 29 -5.29 -12.33 -14.68
N PHE A 30 -6.51 -12.07 -15.11
CA PHE A 30 -7.29 -13.02 -15.90
C PHE A 30 -7.87 -12.32 -17.13
N PRO A 31 -7.10 -12.24 -18.25
CA PRO A 31 -7.49 -11.49 -19.45
C PRO A 31 -8.83 -11.92 -20.04
N ARG A 32 -9.17 -13.23 -19.97
CA ARG A 32 -10.46 -13.75 -20.44
C ARG A 32 -11.67 -13.15 -19.73
N LEU A 33 -11.46 -12.63 -18.51
CA LEU A 33 -12.49 -12.02 -17.66
C LEU A 33 -12.36 -10.49 -17.61
N GLY A 34 -11.36 -9.92 -18.27
CA GLY A 34 -11.06 -8.49 -18.17
C GLY A 34 -10.52 -8.05 -16.81
N ILE A 35 -9.99 -9.00 -16.01
CA ILE A 35 -9.38 -8.71 -14.70
C ILE A 35 -7.90 -8.40 -14.90
N PRO A 36 -7.45 -7.15 -14.70
CA PRO A 36 -6.04 -6.79 -14.81
C PRO A 36 -5.27 -7.11 -13.52
N SER A 37 -3.94 -7.15 -13.61
CA SER A 37 -3.07 -7.15 -12.45
C SER A 37 -2.96 -5.75 -11.84
N ILE A 38 -2.77 -5.67 -10.53
CA ILE A 38 -2.30 -4.46 -9.82
C ILE A 38 -0.84 -4.62 -9.42
N PHE A 39 -0.11 -3.50 -9.41
CA PHE A 39 1.29 -3.43 -9.00
C PHE A 39 1.41 -2.73 -7.65
N CYS A 40 1.97 -3.43 -6.65
CA CYS A 40 2.32 -2.86 -5.36
C CYS A 40 3.79 -2.43 -5.38
N ALA A 41 4.12 -1.30 -4.77
CA ALA A 41 5.52 -0.90 -4.57
C ALA A 41 5.74 -0.42 -3.15
N ASP A 42 6.89 -0.77 -2.59
CA ASP A 42 7.36 -0.17 -1.34
C ASP A 42 7.86 1.26 -1.59
N GLY A 43 8.10 2.00 -0.54
CA GLY A 43 8.69 3.33 -0.60
C GLY A 43 7.82 4.47 -0.08
N PRO A 44 7.48 4.48 1.24
CA PRO A 44 6.71 5.55 1.86
C PRO A 44 7.43 6.92 1.85
N HIS A 45 8.73 6.94 1.49
CA HIS A 45 9.56 8.13 1.40
C HIS A 45 10.26 8.26 0.03
N GLY A 46 9.79 7.58 -0.99
CA GLY A 46 10.31 7.53 -2.34
C GLY A 46 10.04 6.16 -2.97
N ILE A 47 9.47 6.17 -4.16
CA ILE A 47 8.96 4.98 -4.80
C ILE A 47 10.09 3.99 -5.08
N ARG A 48 9.97 2.77 -4.58
CA ARG A 48 10.94 1.71 -4.80
C ARG A 48 10.38 0.69 -5.79
N LYS A 49 10.44 1.01 -7.07
CA LYS A 49 10.06 0.09 -8.15
C LYS A 49 11.30 -0.49 -8.82
N GLN A 50 11.43 -1.82 -8.83
CA GLN A 50 12.56 -2.49 -9.46
C GLN A 50 12.46 -2.43 -10.99
N ALA A 51 13.61 -2.22 -11.64
CA ALA A 51 13.70 -2.01 -13.09
C ALA A 51 13.48 -3.30 -13.91
N GLY A 52 13.67 -4.46 -13.29
CA GLY A 52 13.60 -5.79 -13.93
C GLY A 52 12.88 -6.81 -13.06
N ALA A 53 13.46 -8.01 -12.95
CA ALA A 53 12.92 -9.05 -12.08
C ALA A 53 12.83 -8.55 -10.64
N GLY A 54 11.64 -8.68 -10.04
CA GLY A 54 11.40 -8.28 -8.68
C GLY A 54 12.09 -9.20 -7.68
N ASP A 55 12.55 -8.64 -6.57
CA ASP A 55 12.91 -9.37 -5.37
C ASP A 55 12.47 -8.57 -4.13
N HIS A 56 12.10 -9.26 -3.05
CA HIS A 56 11.66 -8.62 -1.81
C HIS A 56 12.83 -8.16 -0.91
N LEU A 57 14.05 -8.57 -1.21
CA LEU A 57 15.25 -8.18 -0.46
C LEU A 57 15.85 -6.85 -0.96
N GLY A 58 15.45 -6.40 -2.16
CA GLY A 58 15.94 -5.18 -2.76
C GLY A 58 17.36 -5.25 -3.27
N LEU A 59 17.78 -6.42 -3.72
CA LEU A 59 19.12 -6.67 -4.29
C LEU A 59 19.20 -6.20 -5.75
N ASN A 60 18.07 -6.24 -6.46
CA ASN A 60 18.01 -5.80 -7.85
C ASN A 60 17.86 -4.27 -7.95
N PRO A 61 18.43 -3.64 -9.00
CA PRO A 61 18.34 -2.21 -9.21
C PRO A 61 16.89 -1.72 -9.26
N SER A 62 16.63 -0.60 -8.59
CA SER A 62 15.36 0.11 -8.67
C SER A 62 15.43 1.26 -9.68
N LEU A 63 14.27 1.65 -10.21
CA LEU A 63 14.17 2.87 -11.00
C LEU A 63 14.51 4.08 -10.11
N PRO A 64 15.15 5.13 -10.68
CA PRO A 64 15.37 6.38 -9.96
C PRO A 64 14.03 6.97 -9.49
N ALA A 65 14.01 7.48 -8.27
CA ALA A 65 12.84 8.11 -7.66
C ALA A 65 13.26 9.22 -6.70
N THR A 66 12.37 10.12 -6.39
CA THR A 66 12.61 11.21 -5.44
C THR A 66 12.81 10.64 -4.04
N CYS A 67 13.87 11.09 -3.35
CA CYS A 67 14.09 10.81 -1.95
C CYS A 67 13.39 11.88 -1.10
N PHE A 68 12.18 11.60 -0.66
CA PHE A 68 11.43 12.48 0.24
C PHE A 68 11.95 12.39 1.69
N PRO A 69 11.68 13.40 2.52
CA PRO A 69 11.97 13.34 3.94
C PRO A 69 11.26 12.15 4.61
N THR A 70 11.87 11.54 5.62
CA THR A 70 11.26 10.43 6.35
C THR A 70 9.98 10.87 7.09
N ALA A 71 9.10 9.93 7.42
CA ALA A 71 7.90 10.24 8.19
C ALA A 71 8.22 10.93 9.53
N ALA A 72 9.31 10.50 10.19
CA ALA A 72 9.81 11.15 11.41
C ALA A 72 10.14 12.63 11.20
N THR A 73 10.68 13.00 10.04
CA THR A 73 11.01 14.39 9.69
C THR A 73 9.75 15.19 9.35
N VAL A 74 8.89 14.64 8.50
CA VAL A 74 7.65 15.30 8.09
C VAL A 74 6.74 15.55 9.29
N SER A 75 6.59 14.58 10.19
CA SER A 75 5.75 14.74 11.38
C SER A 75 6.27 15.79 12.37
N GLY A 76 7.57 16.06 12.34
CA GLY A 76 8.19 17.15 13.13
C GLY A 76 7.72 18.55 12.72
N SER A 77 7.12 18.72 11.54
CA SER A 77 6.50 19.97 11.12
C SER A 77 5.16 20.25 11.82
N TRP A 78 4.44 19.22 12.23
CA TRP A 78 3.05 19.27 12.74
C TRP A 78 2.07 19.87 11.74
N ASP A 79 2.40 19.84 10.46
CA ASP A 79 1.67 20.46 9.36
C ASP A 79 1.01 19.38 8.49
N GLU A 80 -0.32 19.25 8.63
CA GLU A 80 -1.12 18.29 7.87
C GLU A 80 -1.15 18.64 6.37
N GLU A 81 -1.08 19.94 6.02
CA GLU A 81 -1.09 20.33 4.61
C GLU A 81 0.23 19.96 3.92
N LEU A 82 1.37 20.21 4.58
CA LEU A 82 2.67 19.72 4.09
C LEU A 82 2.67 18.20 3.94
N ALA A 83 2.09 17.48 4.89
CA ALA A 83 1.97 16.02 4.81
C ALA A 83 1.12 15.58 3.61
N ARG A 84 0.04 16.31 3.30
CA ARG A 84 -0.81 16.08 2.14
C ARG A 84 -0.06 16.34 0.83
N GLU A 85 0.70 17.44 0.74
CA GLU A 85 1.51 17.77 -0.43
C GLU A 85 2.60 16.74 -0.70
N VAL A 86 3.29 16.26 0.33
CA VAL A 86 4.27 15.15 0.19
C VAL A 86 3.57 13.87 -0.28
N GLY A 87 2.40 13.58 0.29
CA GLY A 87 1.58 12.45 -0.16
C GLY A 87 1.15 12.56 -1.61
N GLN A 88 0.77 13.76 -2.05
CA GLN A 88 0.41 14.02 -3.44
C GLN A 88 1.60 13.79 -4.39
N ALA A 89 2.75 14.37 -4.09
CA ALA A 89 3.96 14.18 -4.91
C ALA A 89 4.39 12.72 -5.00
N LEU A 90 4.26 11.95 -3.91
CA LEU A 90 4.46 10.50 -3.91
C LEU A 90 3.44 9.78 -4.80
N GLY A 91 2.17 10.19 -4.76
CA GLY A 91 1.10 9.65 -5.59
C GLY A 91 1.33 9.92 -7.08
N GLU A 92 1.72 11.14 -7.45
CA GLU A 92 2.08 11.54 -8.81
C GLU A 92 3.23 10.67 -9.35
N GLU A 93 4.32 10.52 -8.59
CA GLU A 93 5.46 9.71 -8.99
C GLU A 93 5.10 8.22 -9.08
N ALA A 94 4.32 7.70 -8.13
CA ALA A 94 3.82 6.33 -8.18
C ALA A 94 2.95 6.07 -9.42
N ALA A 95 2.04 6.99 -9.73
CA ALA A 95 1.20 6.93 -10.92
C ALA A 95 2.03 6.94 -12.21
N ALA A 96 3.01 7.84 -12.32
CA ALA A 96 3.91 7.95 -13.46
C ALA A 96 4.75 6.67 -13.66
N LEU A 97 5.14 6.02 -12.56
CA LEU A 97 5.85 4.75 -12.59
C LEU A 97 4.93 3.52 -12.78
N GLY A 98 3.61 3.71 -12.92
CA GLY A 98 2.65 2.62 -13.08
C GLY A 98 2.53 1.74 -11.83
N VAL A 99 2.57 2.35 -10.65
CA VAL A 99 2.27 1.73 -9.36
C VAL A 99 0.79 1.97 -9.05
N ASP A 100 0.10 0.94 -8.59
CA ASP A 100 -1.31 0.99 -8.23
C ASP A 100 -1.54 1.14 -6.73
N VAL A 101 -0.69 0.48 -5.94
CA VAL A 101 -0.74 0.51 -4.48
C VAL A 101 0.64 0.89 -3.95
N LEU A 102 0.73 2.04 -3.32
CA LEU A 102 1.92 2.45 -2.59
C LEU A 102 1.85 1.95 -1.15
N LEU A 103 2.84 1.13 -0.75
CA LEU A 103 2.91 0.51 0.57
C LEU A 103 3.40 1.51 1.62
N GLY A 104 2.50 2.36 2.03
CA GLY A 104 2.70 3.43 2.99
C GLY A 104 1.44 4.29 3.16
N PRO A 105 1.44 5.19 4.14
CA PRO A 105 2.52 5.48 5.09
C PRO A 105 2.68 4.43 6.19
N GLY A 106 3.87 4.39 6.82
CA GLY A 106 4.08 3.68 8.08
C GLY A 106 3.58 4.52 9.26
N LEU A 107 2.82 3.92 10.19
CA LEU A 107 2.25 4.68 11.31
C LEU A 107 2.20 3.94 12.64
N ASN A 108 2.99 2.88 12.81
CA ASN A 108 3.13 2.26 14.13
C ASN A 108 3.70 3.26 15.15
N ILE A 109 3.28 3.11 16.41
CA ILE A 109 3.69 3.99 17.48
C ILE A 109 5.17 3.78 17.84
N LYS A 110 5.93 4.86 17.94
CA LYS A 110 7.35 4.87 18.35
C LYS A 110 7.48 4.63 19.86
N ARG A 111 7.15 3.42 20.30
CA ARG A 111 7.17 3.07 21.73
C ARG A 111 8.58 3.04 22.31
N SER A 112 9.55 2.56 21.54
CA SER A 112 10.94 2.46 21.94
C SER A 112 11.84 3.20 20.95
N PRO A 113 12.79 4.03 21.42
CA PRO A 113 13.75 4.69 20.53
C PRO A 113 14.69 3.69 19.82
N LEU A 114 14.79 2.47 20.32
CA LEU A 114 15.63 1.40 19.74
C LEU A 114 14.96 0.64 18.61
N CYS A 115 13.69 0.92 18.27
CA CYS A 115 13.05 0.29 17.14
C CYS A 115 13.69 0.75 15.82
N GLY A 116 14.23 -0.20 15.04
CA GLY A 116 14.97 0.08 13.81
C GLY A 116 14.15 0.72 12.69
N ARG A 117 12.82 0.71 12.79
CA ARG A 117 11.89 1.29 11.81
C ARG A 117 11.27 2.62 12.23
N ASN A 118 11.74 3.23 13.33
CA ASN A 118 11.20 4.52 13.78
C ASN A 118 11.32 5.65 12.75
N PHE A 119 12.27 5.57 11.82
CA PHE A 119 12.43 6.57 10.76
C PHE A 119 11.21 6.66 9.84
N GLU A 120 10.53 5.54 9.59
CA GLU A 120 9.38 5.47 8.69
C GLU A 120 8.02 5.67 9.38
N TYR A 121 8.00 5.82 10.71
CA TYR A 121 6.81 6.10 11.50
C TYR A 121 6.74 7.56 11.92
N PHE A 122 5.52 8.11 12.03
CA PHE A 122 5.33 9.54 12.29
C PHE A 122 5.70 9.93 13.73
N SER A 123 5.03 9.35 14.75
CA SER A 123 5.14 9.83 16.12
C SER A 123 4.95 8.71 17.15
N GLU A 124 5.26 9.03 18.42
CA GLU A 124 4.83 8.29 19.58
C GLU A 124 3.39 8.66 20.00
N ASP A 125 2.93 9.86 19.60
CA ASP A 125 1.57 10.31 19.81
C ASP A 125 0.62 9.71 18.77
N PRO A 126 -0.41 8.95 19.17
CA PRO A 126 -1.30 8.27 18.24
C PRO A 126 -2.19 9.23 17.45
N TYR A 127 -2.57 10.38 18.02
CA TYR A 127 -3.38 11.38 17.34
C TYR A 127 -2.58 12.08 16.25
N LEU A 128 -1.38 12.58 16.56
CA LEU A 128 -0.48 13.20 15.58
C LEU A 128 -0.16 12.21 14.45
N SER A 129 0.19 10.95 14.79
CA SER A 129 0.43 9.90 13.80
C SER A 129 -0.78 9.71 12.88
N GLY A 130 -1.97 9.68 13.43
CA GLY A 130 -3.22 9.50 12.68
C GLY A 130 -3.51 10.67 11.73
N LYS A 131 -3.37 11.91 12.21
CA LYS A 131 -3.62 13.12 11.40
C LYS A 131 -2.64 13.25 10.24
N MET A 132 -1.36 13.04 10.51
CA MET A 132 -0.32 13.03 9.47
C MET A 132 -0.55 11.91 8.45
N ALA A 133 -0.90 10.70 8.92
CA ALA A 133 -1.21 9.58 8.05
C ALA A 133 -2.45 9.84 7.20
N ALA A 134 -3.52 10.39 7.76
CA ALA A 134 -4.73 10.74 7.02
C ALA A 134 -4.47 11.76 5.90
N ALA A 135 -3.63 12.75 6.17
CA ALA A 135 -3.19 13.72 5.18
C ALA A 135 -2.38 13.07 4.04
N TYR A 136 -1.41 12.22 4.36
CA TYR A 136 -0.65 11.44 3.38
C TYR A 136 -1.56 10.56 2.51
N VAL A 137 -2.49 9.84 3.13
CA VAL A 137 -3.46 8.98 2.42
C VAL A 137 -4.27 9.78 1.42
N LYS A 138 -4.80 10.96 1.83
CA LYS A 138 -5.54 11.85 0.92
C LYS A 138 -4.68 12.32 -0.26
N GLY A 139 -3.44 12.72 0.00
CA GLY A 139 -2.51 13.15 -1.04
C GLY A 139 -2.26 12.03 -2.05
N ILE A 140 -1.81 10.87 -1.61
CA ILE A 140 -1.52 9.71 -2.48
C ILE A 140 -2.76 9.29 -3.28
N GLN A 141 -3.90 9.16 -2.61
CA GLN A 141 -5.14 8.68 -3.26
C GLN A 141 -5.76 9.69 -4.21
N GLY A 142 -5.49 10.99 -4.02
CA GLY A 142 -5.85 12.05 -4.96
C GLY A 142 -5.32 11.82 -6.36
N GLU A 143 -4.20 11.12 -6.49
CA GLU A 143 -3.57 10.78 -7.76
C GLU A 143 -4.03 9.41 -8.32
N GLY A 144 -5.09 8.83 -7.76
CA GLY A 144 -5.68 7.57 -8.21
C GLY A 144 -4.86 6.32 -7.89
N VAL A 145 -3.86 6.43 -7.00
CA VAL A 145 -3.07 5.34 -6.42
C VAL A 145 -3.63 5.02 -5.04
N TYR A 146 -3.70 3.75 -4.65
CA TYR A 146 -4.10 3.43 -3.28
C TYR A 146 -2.92 3.61 -2.32
N ALA A 147 -3.15 4.34 -1.24
CA ALA A 147 -2.27 4.33 -0.08
C ALA A 147 -2.56 3.09 0.77
N CYS A 148 -1.52 2.47 1.31
CA CYS A 148 -1.61 1.26 2.13
C CYS A 148 -0.93 1.50 3.49
N PRO A 149 -1.61 2.15 4.46
CA PRO A 149 -1.09 2.33 5.81
C PRO A 149 -0.61 1.03 6.43
N LYS A 150 0.54 1.08 7.13
CA LYS A 150 1.23 -0.10 7.66
C LYS A 150 1.89 0.16 9.00
N HIS A 151 2.07 -0.83 9.87
CA HIS A 151 1.69 -2.24 9.77
C HIS A 151 0.61 -2.53 10.81
N PHE A 152 -0.53 -2.96 10.40
CA PHE A 152 -1.71 -3.19 11.24
C PHE A 152 -1.69 -4.59 11.87
N ALA A 153 -1.40 -4.75 13.19
CA ALA A 153 -1.16 -3.69 14.14
C ALA A 153 -0.08 -4.09 15.16
N VAL A 154 0.32 -3.10 15.96
CA VAL A 154 1.21 -3.30 17.13
C VAL A 154 2.61 -3.81 16.76
N ASN A 155 3.15 -3.45 15.61
CA ASN A 155 4.53 -3.71 15.23
C ASN A 155 5.45 -2.59 15.71
N SER A 156 5.72 -2.52 17.03
CA SER A 156 6.51 -1.45 17.65
C SER A 156 7.94 -1.88 17.98
N GLN A 157 8.39 -3.02 17.49
CA GLN A 157 9.77 -3.52 17.57
C GLN A 157 10.07 -4.47 16.40
N GLU A 158 11.37 -4.60 16.06
CA GLU A 158 11.81 -5.46 14.97
C GLU A 158 12.43 -6.79 15.42
N LEU A 159 12.85 -6.87 16.68
CA LEU A 159 13.42 -8.11 17.22
C LEU A 159 12.38 -9.23 17.21
N ARG A 160 12.67 -10.28 16.44
CA ARG A 160 11.77 -11.44 16.26
C ARG A 160 10.36 -11.06 15.77
N ARG A 161 10.24 -10.02 14.95
CA ARG A 161 8.94 -9.47 14.50
C ARG A 161 7.99 -10.52 13.90
N MET A 162 8.53 -11.59 13.29
CA MET A 162 7.72 -12.67 12.71
C MET A 162 7.31 -13.76 13.72
N ALA A 163 7.69 -13.63 14.98
CA ALA A 163 7.42 -14.64 16.01
C ALA A 163 7.10 -14.04 17.39
N MET A 164 7.07 -12.72 17.50
CA MET A 164 6.71 -12.07 18.76
C MET A 164 5.20 -11.98 18.93
N ASN A 165 4.76 -12.08 20.20
CA ASN A 165 3.39 -11.81 20.58
C ASN A 165 3.30 -10.49 21.34
N SER A 166 2.59 -9.52 20.79
CA SER A 166 2.28 -8.26 21.46
C SER A 166 1.08 -8.46 22.37
N VAL A 167 1.31 -8.52 23.67
CA VAL A 167 0.26 -8.73 24.68
C VAL A 167 -0.13 -7.41 25.32
N LEU A 168 -1.41 -7.04 25.20
CA LEU A 168 -1.94 -5.80 25.72
C LEU A 168 -3.46 -5.90 25.95
N ASP A 169 -3.97 -5.05 26.86
CA ASP A 169 -5.40 -4.94 27.09
C ASP A 169 -6.11 -4.16 25.99
N GLU A 170 -7.43 -4.30 25.92
CA GLU A 170 -8.27 -3.70 24.87
C GLU A 170 -8.20 -2.18 24.86
N ARG A 171 -8.14 -1.53 26.03
CA ARG A 171 -8.04 -0.08 26.12
C ARG A 171 -6.74 0.43 25.53
N THR A 172 -5.63 -0.18 25.91
CA THR A 172 -4.29 0.14 25.38
C THR A 172 -4.22 -0.11 23.87
N LEU A 173 -4.79 -1.22 23.41
CA LEU A 173 -4.89 -1.53 21.98
C LEU A 173 -5.59 -0.39 21.23
N ARG A 174 -6.76 0.02 21.66
CA ARG A 174 -7.58 1.02 20.96
C ARG A 174 -7.03 2.43 21.08
N GLU A 175 -6.68 2.89 22.30
CA GLU A 175 -6.31 4.28 22.52
C GLU A 175 -4.91 4.62 22.02
N ILE A 176 -3.97 3.65 22.01
CA ILE A 176 -2.58 3.90 21.65
C ILE A 176 -2.26 3.32 20.24
N TYR A 177 -2.50 2.03 20.03
CA TYR A 177 -1.97 1.36 18.83
C TYR A 177 -2.91 1.41 17.63
N LEU A 178 -4.21 1.55 17.83
CA LEU A 178 -5.19 1.57 16.74
C LEU A 178 -5.69 2.97 16.37
N THR A 179 -5.60 3.95 17.25
CA THR A 179 -6.09 5.32 17.00
C THR A 179 -5.55 5.90 15.69
N GLY A 180 -4.25 5.76 15.43
CA GLY A 180 -3.65 6.26 14.19
C GLY A 180 -4.23 5.60 12.94
N PHE A 181 -4.45 4.29 12.97
CA PHE A 181 -5.08 3.54 11.87
C PHE A 181 -6.56 3.90 11.70
N GLU A 182 -7.30 4.07 12.80
CA GLU A 182 -8.69 4.51 12.76
C GLU A 182 -8.84 5.85 12.04
N ILE A 183 -8.00 6.82 12.38
CA ILE A 183 -7.97 8.14 11.75
C ILE A 183 -7.58 8.01 10.26
N ALA A 184 -6.57 7.21 9.92
CA ALA A 184 -6.18 6.98 8.53
C ALA A 184 -7.29 6.35 7.69
N VAL A 185 -8.09 5.46 8.28
CA VAL A 185 -9.25 4.83 7.63
C VAL A 185 -10.43 5.80 7.54
N LYS A 186 -10.86 6.38 8.67
CA LYS A 186 -12.10 7.17 8.72
C LYS A 186 -11.94 8.59 8.16
N GLU A 187 -10.84 9.26 8.47
CA GLU A 187 -10.60 10.62 7.99
C GLU A 187 -9.75 10.63 6.71
N GLY A 188 -8.76 9.75 6.60
CA GLY A 188 -7.92 9.61 5.40
C GLY A 188 -8.63 8.92 4.24
N GLY A 189 -9.60 8.06 4.54
CA GLY A 189 -10.30 7.28 3.52
C GLY A 189 -9.44 6.20 2.89
N ALA A 190 -8.49 5.60 3.64
CA ALA A 190 -7.59 4.58 3.13
C ALA A 190 -8.34 3.44 2.44
N LYS A 191 -7.88 3.01 1.26
CA LYS A 191 -8.49 1.94 0.44
C LYS A 191 -7.66 0.65 0.41
N ALA A 192 -6.47 0.66 0.98
CA ALA A 192 -5.70 -0.54 1.29
C ALA A 192 -5.12 -0.41 2.70
N LEU A 193 -4.75 -1.54 3.30
CA LEU A 193 -4.12 -1.60 4.62
C LEU A 193 -3.24 -2.84 4.69
N MET A 194 -2.02 -2.71 5.27
CA MET A 194 -1.10 -3.84 5.39
C MET A 194 -1.09 -4.36 6.83
N THR A 195 -1.29 -5.68 6.98
CA THR A 195 -1.14 -6.35 8.28
C THR A 195 0.30 -6.46 8.71
N SER A 196 0.53 -6.50 10.02
CA SER A 196 1.87 -6.70 10.60
C SER A 196 2.24 -8.18 10.70
N TYR A 197 3.55 -8.44 10.90
CA TYR A 197 4.07 -9.81 11.05
C TYR A 197 3.71 -10.48 12.37
N ASN A 198 3.59 -9.68 13.45
CA ASN A 198 3.51 -10.16 14.83
C ASN A 198 2.14 -10.73 15.18
N GLU A 199 2.12 -11.53 16.23
CA GLU A 199 0.88 -11.82 16.93
C GLU A 199 0.42 -10.63 17.78
N VAL A 200 -0.89 -10.52 17.92
CA VAL A 200 -1.55 -9.64 18.88
C VAL A 200 -2.44 -10.50 19.76
N ASN A 201 -2.12 -10.54 21.05
CA ASN A 201 -2.83 -11.38 22.03
C ASN A 201 -2.95 -12.86 21.60
N GLY A 202 -1.86 -13.42 21.06
CA GLY A 202 -1.76 -14.83 20.70
C GLY A 202 -2.29 -15.23 19.33
N THR A 203 -2.63 -14.24 18.48
CA THR A 203 -3.07 -14.50 17.09
C THR A 203 -2.31 -13.58 16.15
N TYR A 204 -1.72 -14.12 15.08
CA TYR A 204 -1.06 -13.33 14.06
C TYR A 204 -2.00 -12.28 13.48
N ALA A 205 -1.51 -11.07 13.28
CA ALA A 205 -2.33 -9.92 12.89
C ALA A 205 -3.16 -10.18 11.62
N ASN A 206 -2.57 -10.89 10.64
CA ASN A 206 -3.25 -11.25 9.39
C ASN A 206 -4.40 -12.26 9.56
N GLU A 207 -4.45 -12.96 10.67
CA GLU A 207 -5.39 -14.02 10.98
C GLU A 207 -6.29 -13.67 12.16
N ASN A 208 -6.16 -12.43 12.66
CA ASN A 208 -6.83 -11.98 13.87
C ASN A 208 -8.24 -11.48 13.56
N ASP A 209 -9.23 -12.28 13.91
CA ASP A 209 -10.64 -12.01 13.70
C ASP A 209 -11.07 -10.70 14.37
N HIS A 210 -10.65 -10.47 15.62
CA HIS A 210 -10.95 -9.25 16.36
C HIS A 210 -10.43 -7.99 15.64
N LEU A 211 -9.18 -8.02 15.17
CA LEU A 211 -8.60 -6.88 14.45
C LEU A 211 -9.29 -6.66 13.09
N LEU A 212 -9.44 -7.73 12.28
CA LEU A 212 -9.85 -7.60 10.89
C LEU A 212 -11.36 -7.52 10.73
N GLN A 213 -12.13 -8.36 11.46
CA GLN A 213 -13.58 -8.39 11.31
C GLN A 213 -14.27 -7.43 12.26
N ASP A 214 -13.99 -7.50 13.57
CA ASP A 214 -14.74 -6.72 14.52
C ASP A 214 -14.36 -5.23 14.45
N ILE A 215 -13.06 -4.91 14.55
CA ILE A 215 -12.60 -3.53 14.60
C ILE A 215 -12.58 -2.92 13.19
N LEU A 216 -11.77 -3.48 12.28
CA LEU A 216 -11.52 -2.85 10.98
C LEU A 216 -12.80 -2.81 10.13
N ARG A 217 -13.48 -3.96 9.94
CA ARG A 217 -14.61 -4.06 9.03
C ARG A 217 -15.92 -3.59 9.65
N LYS A 218 -16.29 -4.07 10.86
CA LYS A 218 -17.59 -3.78 11.46
C LYS A 218 -17.63 -2.41 12.13
N GLU A 219 -16.65 -2.08 12.97
CA GLU A 219 -16.67 -0.82 13.73
C GLU A 219 -16.23 0.38 12.89
N TRP A 220 -15.12 0.24 12.11
CA TRP A 220 -14.62 1.35 11.31
C TRP A 220 -15.26 1.44 9.93
N GLY A 221 -15.92 0.39 9.47
CA GLY A 221 -16.58 0.36 8.16
C GLY A 221 -15.60 0.32 6.99
N PHE A 222 -14.40 -0.21 7.20
CA PHE A 222 -13.38 -0.31 6.15
C PHE A 222 -13.86 -1.19 4.99
N ASP A 223 -13.96 -0.62 3.80
CA ASP A 223 -14.42 -1.25 2.57
C ASP A 223 -13.30 -1.56 1.56
N GLY A 224 -12.05 -1.22 1.90
CA GLY A 224 -10.88 -1.46 1.05
C GLY A 224 -10.31 -2.87 1.17
N ILE A 225 -9.10 -3.07 0.66
CA ILE A 225 -8.38 -4.36 0.69
C ILE A 225 -7.36 -4.43 1.82
N VAL A 226 -7.21 -5.62 2.37
CA VAL A 226 -6.13 -5.96 3.32
C VAL A 226 -5.06 -6.75 2.57
N ILE A 227 -3.81 -6.31 2.69
CA ILE A 227 -2.63 -6.93 2.08
C ILE A 227 -1.75 -7.43 3.22
N THR A 228 -1.13 -8.59 3.09
CA THR A 228 -0.14 -9.05 4.08
C THR A 228 1.16 -8.25 3.96
N ASP A 229 1.90 -8.06 5.04
CA ASP A 229 3.32 -7.79 4.91
C ASP A 229 4.01 -9.00 4.22
N TRP A 230 5.14 -8.79 3.57
CA TRP A 230 5.80 -9.76 2.68
C TRP A 230 6.23 -11.03 3.41
N GLY A 231 5.48 -12.11 3.20
CA GLY A 231 5.65 -13.38 3.92
C GLY A 231 4.99 -13.40 5.30
N GLY A 232 4.10 -12.45 5.60
CA GLY A 232 3.40 -12.32 6.88
C GLY A 232 2.14 -13.18 7.04
N SER A 233 1.83 -14.07 6.09
CA SER A 233 0.73 -15.03 6.20
C SER A 233 1.23 -16.35 6.78
N ASN A 234 0.69 -16.77 7.92
CA ASN A 234 0.99 -18.06 8.56
C ASN A 234 -0.10 -19.10 8.29
N ASP A 235 -1.37 -18.67 8.27
CA ASP A 235 -2.54 -19.44 7.85
C ASP A 235 -3.34 -18.65 6.83
N HIS A 236 -3.08 -18.89 5.54
CA HIS A 236 -3.75 -18.19 4.44
C HIS A 236 -5.26 -18.40 4.44
N VAL A 237 -5.73 -19.62 4.79
CA VAL A 237 -7.16 -19.94 4.85
C VAL A 237 -7.86 -19.07 5.90
N ARG A 238 -7.27 -18.97 7.08
CA ARG A 238 -7.79 -18.11 8.16
C ARG A 238 -7.75 -16.64 7.78
N GLY A 239 -6.67 -16.19 7.10
CA GLY A 239 -6.57 -14.84 6.54
C GLY A 239 -7.74 -14.55 5.58
N VAL A 240 -7.98 -15.41 4.60
CA VAL A 240 -9.09 -15.28 3.64
C VAL A 240 -10.44 -15.25 4.34
N LYS A 241 -10.67 -16.14 5.32
CA LYS A 241 -11.89 -16.15 6.14
C LYS A 241 -12.12 -14.81 6.85
N ASN A 242 -11.05 -14.16 7.28
CA ASN A 242 -11.07 -12.85 7.92
C ASN A 242 -10.95 -11.68 6.93
N ARG A 243 -11.09 -11.93 5.62
CA ARG A 243 -11.04 -10.91 4.57
C ARG A 243 -9.69 -10.19 4.48
N SER A 244 -8.57 -10.90 4.73
CA SER A 244 -7.26 -10.55 4.22
C SER A 244 -7.22 -10.93 2.74
N ASN A 245 -7.15 -9.93 1.86
CA ASN A 245 -7.54 -10.07 0.46
C ASN A 245 -6.37 -10.45 -0.46
N LEU A 246 -5.14 -10.10 -0.09
CA LEU A 246 -3.98 -10.34 -0.94
C LEU A 246 -2.76 -10.77 -0.11
N GLU A 247 -2.41 -12.06 -0.22
CA GLU A 247 -1.18 -12.58 0.36
C GLU A 247 0.03 -12.22 -0.53
N MET A 248 1.03 -11.56 0.04
CA MET A 248 2.26 -11.21 -0.66
C MET A 248 3.51 -11.73 0.08
N PRO A 249 4.60 -12.02 -0.61
CA PRO A 249 4.73 -12.16 -2.07
C PRO A 249 4.16 -13.50 -2.56
N THR A 250 4.40 -13.81 -3.83
CA THR A 250 3.99 -15.10 -4.40
C THR A 250 4.55 -16.29 -3.62
N ARG A 251 3.72 -17.31 -3.43
CA ARG A 251 4.12 -18.68 -3.02
C ARG A 251 3.82 -19.69 -4.13
N GLY A 252 3.82 -19.23 -5.37
CA GLY A 252 3.37 -19.99 -6.51
C GLY A 252 1.88 -20.32 -6.39
N LEU A 253 1.53 -21.60 -6.54
CA LEU A 253 0.15 -22.06 -6.40
C LEU A 253 -0.13 -22.72 -5.04
N ASP A 254 0.80 -22.66 -4.08
CA ASP A 254 0.63 -23.34 -2.80
C ASP A 254 -0.51 -22.72 -1.96
N SER A 255 -0.63 -21.39 -1.98
CA SER A 255 -1.71 -20.67 -1.32
C SER A 255 -3.08 -21.03 -1.93
N ALA A 256 -3.17 -21.11 -3.26
CA ALA A 256 -4.40 -21.54 -3.93
C ALA A 256 -4.77 -23.00 -3.57
N ARG A 257 -3.79 -23.92 -3.51
CA ARG A 257 -4.02 -25.30 -3.09
C ARG A 257 -4.55 -25.41 -1.66
N GLN A 258 -4.06 -24.55 -0.74
CA GLN A 258 -4.57 -24.50 0.64
C GLN A 258 -6.05 -24.08 0.68
N ILE A 259 -6.44 -23.09 -0.12
CA ILE A 259 -7.84 -22.64 -0.24
C ILE A 259 -8.73 -23.77 -0.80
N LEU A 260 -8.30 -24.44 -1.88
CA LEU A 260 -9.06 -25.53 -2.47
C LEU A 260 -9.26 -26.67 -1.48
N ALA A 261 -8.21 -27.10 -0.78
CA ALA A 261 -8.31 -28.11 0.26
C ALA A 261 -9.23 -27.68 1.41
N ALA A 262 -9.21 -26.41 1.80
CA ALA A 262 -10.07 -25.89 2.86
C ALA A 262 -11.55 -25.83 2.47
N LEU A 263 -11.85 -25.64 1.18
CA LEU A 263 -13.22 -25.76 0.66
C LEU A 263 -13.71 -27.21 0.68
N GLU A 264 -12.84 -28.17 0.32
CA GLU A 264 -13.16 -29.61 0.31
C GLU A 264 -13.43 -30.14 1.72
N ASP A 265 -12.65 -29.72 2.71
CA ASP A 265 -12.77 -30.19 4.10
C ASP A 265 -13.70 -29.32 4.98
N GLY A 266 -14.28 -28.25 4.41
CA GLY A 266 -15.27 -27.40 5.07
C GLY A 266 -14.69 -26.36 6.05
N ARG A 267 -13.37 -26.16 6.10
CA ARG A 267 -12.75 -25.08 6.90
C ARG A 267 -13.03 -23.69 6.33
N LEU A 268 -13.27 -23.61 5.02
CA LEU A 268 -13.67 -22.40 4.31
C LEU A 268 -14.95 -22.66 3.53
N THR A 269 -15.86 -21.70 3.48
CA THR A 269 -17.06 -21.78 2.65
C THR A 269 -16.88 -21.00 1.35
N MET A 270 -17.60 -21.38 0.29
CA MET A 270 -17.60 -20.65 -0.97
C MET A 270 -18.04 -19.18 -0.78
N LYS A 271 -18.98 -18.92 0.14
CA LYS A 271 -19.42 -17.57 0.46
C LYS A 271 -18.30 -16.72 1.06
N GLU A 272 -17.48 -17.26 1.95
CA GLU A 272 -16.33 -16.55 2.54
C GLU A 272 -15.28 -16.25 1.46
N LEU A 273 -14.98 -17.25 0.60
CA LEU A 273 -14.08 -17.06 -0.54
C LEU A 273 -14.60 -15.97 -1.47
N ASP A 274 -15.84 -16.07 -1.94
CA ASP A 274 -16.44 -15.11 -2.88
C ASP A 274 -16.50 -13.69 -2.29
N THR A 275 -16.75 -13.56 -0.99
CA THR A 275 -16.72 -12.24 -0.32
C THR A 275 -15.32 -11.63 -0.35
N CYS A 276 -14.28 -12.42 -0.07
CA CYS A 276 -12.91 -11.96 -0.09
C CYS A 276 -12.46 -11.57 -1.52
N VAL A 277 -12.87 -12.35 -2.51
CA VAL A 277 -12.63 -12.08 -3.94
C VAL A 277 -13.35 -10.81 -4.41
N ASP A 278 -14.60 -10.59 -3.99
CA ASP A 278 -15.40 -9.41 -4.34
C ASP A 278 -14.71 -8.10 -3.91
N ASP A 279 -14.18 -8.09 -2.67
CA ASP A 279 -13.41 -6.94 -2.17
C ASP A 279 -12.17 -6.67 -3.03
N LEU A 280 -11.41 -7.71 -3.37
CA LEU A 280 -10.20 -7.55 -4.18
C LEU A 280 -10.53 -7.11 -5.60
N LEU A 281 -11.57 -7.66 -6.20
CA LEU A 281 -12.02 -7.25 -7.55
C LEU A 281 -12.46 -5.78 -7.58
N ASP A 282 -13.14 -5.30 -6.53
CA ASP A 282 -13.52 -3.89 -6.42
C ASP A 282 -12.29 -2.98 -6.49
N ALA A 283 -11.24 -3.31 -5.74
CA ALA A 283 -9.98 -2.57 -5.77
C ALA A 283 -9.26 -2.66 -7.13
N VAL A 284 -9.12 -3.88 -7.68
CA VAL A 284 -8.43 -4.12 -8.95
C VAL A 284 -9.10 -3.36 -10.11
N LEU A 285 -10.43 -3.41 -10.18
CA LEU A 285 -11.18 -2.75 -11.25
C LEU A 285 -11.20 -1.22 -11.09
N THR A 286 -11.30 -0.73 -9.85
CA THR A 286 -11.19 0.70 -9.56
C THR A 286 -9.83 1.26 -9.95
N LEU A 287 -8.74 0.60 -9.55
CA LEU A 287 -7.38 1.01 -9.91
C LEU A 287 -7.13 0.96 -11.42
N ALA A 288 -7.72 -0.03 -12.10
CA ALA A 288 -7.66 -0.09 -13.57
C ALA A 288 -8.43 1.05 -14.24
N ALA A 289 -9.56 1.48 -13.67
CA ALA A 289 -10.29 2.66 -14.13
C ALA A 289 -9.45 3.93 -13.94
N ASN A 290 -8.89 4.13 -12.74
CA ASN A 290 -8.03 5.27 -12.44
C ASN A 290 -6.84 5.38 -13.43
N ARG A 291 -6.20 4.26 -13.78
CA ARG A 291 -5.12 4.26 -14.80
C ARG A 291 -5.60 4.73 -16.18
N ARG A 292 -6.80 4.29 -16.61
CA ARG A 292 -7.37 4.72 -17.89
C ARG A 292 -7.70 6.21 -17.91
N ASP A 293 -8.23 6.72 -16.81
CA ASP A 293 -8.61 8.13 -16.69
C ASP A 293 -7.39 9.04 -16.75
N ARG A 294 -6.30 8.68 -16.02
CA ARG A 294 -5.01 9.38 -16.10
C ARG A 294 -4.45 9.41 -17.53
N ALA A 295 -4.38 8.24 -18.17
CA ALA A 295 -3.89 8.13 -19.55
C ALA A 295 -4.79 8.89 -20.57
N GLY A 296 -6.06 9.06 -20.28
CA GLY A 296 -6.99 9.90 -21.04
C GLY A 296 -6.70 11.39 -20.88
N ALA A 297 -6.50 11.84 -19.63
CA ALA A 297 -6.17 13.23 -19.31
C ALA A 297 -4.83 13.68 -19.93
N GLU A 298 -3.78 12.83 -19.85
CA GLU A 298 -2.48 13.11 -20.48
C GLU A 298 -2.58 13.27 -22.00
N ARG A 299 -3.37 12.41 -22.67
CA ARG A 299 -3.61 12.52 -24.12
C ARG A 299 -4.36 13.79 -24.50
N SER A 300 -5.33 14.20 -23.70
CA SER A 300 -6.09 15.44 -23.93
C SER A 300 -5.22 16.69 -23.74
N ALA A 301 -4.41 16.72 -22.68
CA ALA A 301 -3.47 17.81 -22.44
C ALA A 301 -2.38 17.90 -23.53
N GLY A 302 -1.87 16.76 -24.01
CA GLY A 302 -0.93 16.70 -25.12
C GLY A 302 -1.54 17.16 -26.45
N ALA A 303 -2.83 16.85 -26.69
CA ALA A 303 -3.56 17.28 -27.89
C ALA A 303 -3.83 18.80 -27.88
N GLU A 304 -4.12 19.40 -26.73
CA GLU A 304 -4.28 20.85 -26.58
C GLU A 304 -2.98 21.60 -26.81
N GLN A 305 -1.84 21.06 -26.31
CA GLN A 305 -0.52 21.63 -26.57
C GLN A 305 -0.12 21.56 -28.05
N THR A 306 -0.50 20.50 -28.76
CA THR A 306 -0.22 20.37 -30.20
C THR A 306 -1.17 21.23 -31.07
N ALA A 307 -2.39 21.48 -30.62
CA ALA A 307 -3.34 22.34 -31.33
C ALA A 307 -3.03 23.85 -31.17
N GLY A 308 -2.28 24.22 -30.13
CA GLY A 308 -1.84 25.63 -29.88
C GLY A 308 -0.52 26.02 -30.55
N THR A 309 0.19 25.08 -31.19
CA THR A 309 1.51 25.33 -31.80
C THR A 309 1.48 25.22 -33.32
N ASP A 310 0.68 26.06 -33.97
CA ASP A 310 0.98 26.47 -35.35
C ASP A 310 1.49 27.91 -35.32
N GLN A 311 2.71 28.08 -34.88
CA GLN A 311 3.74 29.07 -35.26
C GLN A 311 4.89 29.09 -34.23
N THR A 312 6.09 28.85 -34.79
CA THR A 312 7.45 29.10 -34.29
C THR A 312 8.15 27.97 -33.49
N ALA A 313 9.10 27.41 -34.22
CA ALA A 313 10.47 26.95 -33.83
C ALA A 313 10.72 26.36 -32.42
N GLY A 314 11.04 25.07 -32.43
CA GLY A 314 12.13 24.49 -31.63
C GLY A 314 12.06 24.62 -30.13
N ALA A 315 11.20 23.85 -29.46
CA ALA A 315 11.40 23.53 -28.06
C ALA A 315 11.29 22.01 -27.87
N GLU A 316 12.40 21.39 -27.46
CA GLU A 316 12.43 20.00 -27.05
C GLU A 316 11.54 19.77 -25.80
N PRO A 317 10.96 18.58 -25.61
CA PRO A 317 10.14 18.31 -24.44
C PRO A 317 10.98 18.43 -23.16
N VAL A 318 10.52 19.23 -22.21
CA VAL A 318 11.15 19.40 -20.91
C VAL A 318 11.09 18.08 -20.15
N SER A 319 12.19 17.36 -20.11
CA SER A 319 12.35 16.24 -19.20
C SER A 319 12.66 16.80 -17.80
N TYR A 320 12.05 16.27 -16.76
CA TYR A 320 12.26 16.65 -15.36
C TYR A 320 13.73 16.54 -14.88
N THR A 321 14.62 16.00 -15.68
CA THR A 321 16.06 15.96 -15.45
C THR A 321 16.74 17.33 -15.48
N HIS A 322 16.11 18.39 -16.00
CA HIS A 322 16.74 19.71 -16.09
C HIS A 322 16.65 20.54 -14.80
N LEU A 323 15.78 20.22 -13.86
CA LEU A 323 15.72 20.93 -12.57
C LEU A 323 16.90 20.63 -11.63
N TRP A 324 17.63 19.54 -11.87
CA TRP A 324 18.80 19.15 -11.07
C TRP A 324 20.09 19.88 -11.48
N HIS A 325 20.21 20.32 -12.73
CA HIS A 325 21.44 20.98 -13.21
C HIS A 325 21.51 22.48 -12.97
N ALA A 326 20.41 23.13 -12.58
CA ALA A 326 20.40 24.58 -12.36
C ALA A 326 21.01 25.01 -11.01
N ASN A 327 21.17 24.11 -10.04
CA ASN A 327 21.70 24.44 -8.70
C ASN A 327 23.19 24.11 -8.50
N ASP A 328 23.82 23.38 -9.41
CA ASP A 328 25.22 22.94 -9.26
C ASP A 328 26.26 23.95 -9.78
N GLN A 329 25.83 25.07 -10.38
CA GLN A 329 26.77 26.08 -10.91
C GLN A 329 27.06 27.24 -9.95
N LYS A 330 26.65 27.22 -8.68
CA LYS A 330 26.88 28.33 -7.74
C LYS A 330 27.65 28.01 -6.47
N LYS A 331 28.38 26.91 -6.39
CA LYS A 331 29.37 26.73 -5.30
C LYS A 331 30.64 26.09 -5.82
N SER A 332 31.60 26.93 -6.13
CA SER A 332 33.01 26.57 -6.30
C SER A 332 33.59 26.08 -4.94
N PRO A 333 34.43 25.02 -4.89
CA PRO A 333 34.95 24.44 -3.65
C PRO A 333 36.10 25.22 -2.99
N SER A 334 36.18 26.49 -3.08
CA SER A 334 37.32 27.29 -2.56
C SER A 334 37.04 28.21 -1.38
N ALA A 335 35.98 27.95 -0.61
CA ALA A 335 35.65 28.81 0.54
C ALA A 335 35.32 28.02 1.84
N LEU A 336 36.10 26.99 2.14
CA LEU A 336 36.07 26.28 3.43
C LEU A 336 37.49 25.82 3.83
N LEU A 337 38.43 26.76 3.89
CA LEU A 337 39.69 26.65 4.62
C LEU A 337 40.20 28.09 4.85
N ASN A 338 39.67 28.69 5.91
CA ASN A 338 40.38 29.65 6.79
C ASN A 338 39.53 29.82 8.05
#